data_cccad64852684274eaef6ba446023593
#
_entry.id   cccad64852684274eaef6ba446023593
#
_cell.length_a   1.000
_cell.length_b   1.000
_cell.length_c   1.000
_cell.angle_alpha   90.00
_cell.angle_beta   90.00
_cell.angle_gamma   90.00
#
_symmetry.space_group_name_H-M   'P 1'
#
loop_
_entity.id
_entity.type
_entity.pdbx_description
1 polymer ?
#
loop_
_entity_poly.entity_id
_entity_poly.type
_entity_poly.pdbx_seq_one_letter_code
_entity_poly.pdbx_strand_id
1 'polypeptide(L)'
;PTLVLPSGDHISQSLAIMTYLEDAYPEPSLLPSIGIEKYRALDIAGIIGSDLHPLNNLRVLQFLQSEFDVDDQQKMKWYTHWVKKGFEAVEAKLQHWPQKGDYAVGDDITIADIFIVAQIYNAERFNIPVCEYKRIQTIYDTCKEQAWYQKAYPQEPS
;
A
#
# COMPACT_ATOMS: atom_id res chain seq x y z
N PRO A 1 0.51 5.58 -10.86
CA PRO A 1 0.19 7.00 -10.81
C PRO A 1 1.28 7.84 -11.48
N THR A 2 0.94 9.08 -11.85
CA THR A 2 1.89 10.08 -12.35
C THR A 2 1.55 11.42 -11.72
N LEU A 3 2.53 12.05 -11.10
CA LEU A 3 2.45 13.42 -10.61
C LEU A 3 3.04 14.36 -11.67
N VAL A 4 2.28 15.37 -12.06
CA VAL A 4 2.73 16.43 -12.97
C VAL A 4 3.03 17.67 -12.13
N LEU A 5 4.26 18.15 -12.23
CA LEU A 5 4.70 19.33 -11.51
C LEU A 5 4.35 20.63 -12.26
N PRO A 6 4.31 21.78 -11.56
CA PRO A 6 4.09 23.08 -12.22
C PRO A 6 5.14 23.41 -13.29
N SER A 7 6.35 22.85 -13.17
CA SER A 7 7.42 22.95 -14.19
C SER A 7 7.14 22.20 -15.49
N GLY A 8 6.15 21.30 -15.49
CA GLY A 8 5.86 20.36 -16.57
C GLY A 8 6.59 19.02 -16.43
N ASP A 9 7.45 18.84 -15.43
CA ASP A 9 8.12 17.57 -15.15
C ASP A 9 7.13 16.53 -14.64
N HIS A 10 7.42 15.25 -14.91
CA HIS A 10 6.58 14.12 -14.53
C HIS A 10 7.35 13.16 -13.62
N ILE A 11 6.75 12.84 -12.47
CA ILE A 11 7.25 11.82 -11.55
C ILE A 11 6.28 10.64 -11.57
N SER A 12 6.77 9.45 -11.86
CA SER A 12 6.01 8.20 -11.78
C SER A 12 6.52 7.32 -10.63
N GLN A 13 5.81 6.26 -10.31
CA GLN A 13 6.03 5.36 -9.18
C GLN A 13 5.61 5.98 -7.83
N SER A 14 4.71 5.28 -7.14
CA SER A 14 4.14 5.77 -5.87
C SER A 14 5.20 6.15 -4.85
N LEU A 15 6.26 5.35 -4.69
CA LEU A 15 7.31 5.64 -3.73
C LEU A 15 8.09 6.91 -4.09
N ALA A 16 8.42 7.11 -5.36
CA ALA A 16 9.11 8.33 -5.81
C ALA A 16 8.23 9.58 -5.62
N ILE A 17 6.92 9.46 -5.92
CA ILE A 17 5.96 10.53 -5.70
C ILE A 17 5.87 10.88 -4.21
N MET A 18 5.77 9.87 -3.32
CA MET A 18 5.69 10.10 -1.88
C MET A 18 6.97 10.73 -1.34
N THR A 19 8.15 10.30 -1.83
CA THR A 19 9.44 10.91 -1.43
C THR A 19 9.53 12.36 -1.89
N TYR A 20 9.09 12.67 -3.12
CA TYR A 20 9.03 14.05 -3.59
C TYR A 20 8.10 14.92 -2.74
N LEU A 21 6.92 14.38 -2.39
CA LEU A 21 5.96 15.11 -1.55
C LEU A 21 6.49 15.36 -0.15
N GLU A 22 7.23 14.39 0.43
CA GLU A 22 7.91 14.55 1.71
C GLU A 22 8.95 15.69 1.69
N ASP A 23 9.74 15.76 0.61
CA ASP A 23 10.75 16.83 0.46
C ASP A 23 10.11 18.20 0.21
N ALA A 24 9.02 18.24 -0.58
CA ALA A 24 8.35 19.48 -0.96
C ALA A 24 7.40 20.02 0.14
N TYR A 25 6.83 19.12 0.95
CA TYR A 25 5.84 19.42 1.99
C TYR A 25 6.15 18.60 3.26
N PRO A 26 7.23 18.97 3.99
CA PRO A 26 7.71 18.15 5.12
C PRO A 26 6.81 18.17 6.36
N GLU A 27 5.75 18.98 6.37
CA GLU A 27 4.83 19.09 7.50
C GLU A 27 3.35 18.89 7.08
N PRO A 28 2.67 17.88 7.61
CA PRO A 28 3.20 16.83 8.50
C PRO A 28 4.07 15.82 7.74
N SER A 29 5.19 15.41 8.36
CA SER A 29 6.08 14.39 7.79
C SER A 29 5.40 13.01 7.73
N LEU A 30 5.56 12.33 6.60
CA LEU A 30 5.13 10.94 6.41
C LEU A 30 6.29 9.93 6.49
N LEU A 31 7.51 10.43 6.69
CA LEU A 31 8.69 9.61 6.93
C LEU A 31 9.41 10.09 8.19
N PRO A 32 9.63 9.22 9.18
CA PRO A 32 10.47 9.57 10.32
C PRO A 32 11.82 10.10 9.85
N SER A 33 12.26 11.24 10.38
CA SER A 33 13.47 11.94 9.90
C SER A 33 14.76 11.18 10.18
N ILE A 34 14.79 10.39 11.25
CA ILE A 34 15.96 9.63 11.71
C ILE A 34 15.54 8.25 12.26
N GLY A 35 16.52 7.35 12.37
CA GLY A 35 16.35 6.08 13.03
C GLY A 35 15.86 4.94 12.14
N ILE A 36 15.66 3.80 12.76
CA ILE A 36 15.24 2.56 12.08
C ILE A 36 13.80 2.66 11.58
N GLU A 37 12.98 3.48 12.21
CA GLU A 37 11.57 3.67 11.88
C GLU A 37 11.39 4.16 10.42
N LYS A 38 12.25 5.05 9.94
CA LYS A 38 12.26 5.46 8.53
C LYS A 38 12.39 4.27 7.58
N TYR A 39 13.34 3.39 7.87
CA TYR A 39 13.60 2.23 7.01
C TYR A 39 12.51 1.16 7.12
N ARG A 40 11.86 1.04 8.28
CA ARG A 40 10.68 0.18 8.46
C ARG A 40 9.50 0.67 7.62
N ALA A 41 9.26 1.99 7.60
CA ALA A 41 8.21 2.55 6.74
C ALA A 41 8.49 2.32 5.25
N LEU A 42 9.74 2.53 4.81
CA LEU A 42 10.18 2.27 3.45
C LEU A 42 10.14 0.77 3.09
N ASP A 43 10.44 -0.11 4.04
CA ASP A 43 10.41 -1.57 3.86
C ASP A 43 8.99 -2.07 3.57
N ILE A 44 7.99 -1.63 4.35
CA ILE A 44 6.58 -1.94 4.08
C ILE A 44 6.12 -1.37 2.74
N ALA A 45 6.47 -0.09 2.46
CA ALA A 45 6.14 0.54 1.19
C ALA A 45 6.77 -0.20 0.00
N GLY A 46 8.00 -0.72 0.17
CA GLY A 46 8.71 -1.53 -0.82
C GLY A 46 8.03 -2.87 -1.09
N ILE A 47 7.66 -3.62 -0.04
CA ILE A 47 6.93 -4.90 -0.19
C ILE A 47 5.65 -4.69 -0.99
N ILE A 48 4.86 -3.67 -0.65
CA ILE A 48 3.59 -3.44 -1.33
C ILE A 48 3.81 -2.87 -2.74
N GLY A 49 4.64 -1.83 -2.86
CA GLY A 49 4.80 -1.10 -4.11
C GLY A 49 5.68 -1.80 -5.15
N SER A 50 6.68 -2.59 -4.73
CA SER A 50 7.67 -3.18 -5.61
C SER A 50 7.54 -4.70 -5.78
N ASP A 51 7.00 -5.42 -4.79
CA ASP A 51 6.81 -6.87 -4.91
C ASP A 51 5.35 -7.22 -5.23
N LEU A 52 4.38 -6.64 -4.51
CA LEU A 52 2.98 -7.03 -4.62
C LEU A 52 2.26 -6.35 -5.80
N HIS A 53 2.28 -5.03 -5.87
CA HIS A 53 1.56 -4.27 -6.91
C HIS A 53 1.99 -4.63 -8.33
N PRO A 54 3.28 -4.84 -8.66
CA PRO A 54 3.69 -5.24 -10.01
C PRO A 54 3.09 -6.56 -10.45
N LEU A 55 2.99 -7.55 -9.56
CA LEU A 55 2.47 -8.88 -9.88
C LEU A 55 0.95 -8.87 -10.13
N ASN A 56 0.23 -7.95 -9.49
CA ASN A 56 -1.22 -7.81 -9.59
C ASN A 56 -1.64 -6.61 -10.46
N ASN A 57 -0.69 -5.99 -11.18
CA ASN A 57 -0.98 -4.91 -12.09
C ASN A 57 -1.87 -5.39 -13.26
N LEU A 58 -2.80 -4.53 -13.69
CA LEU A 58 -3.74 -4.85 -14.77
C LEU A 58 -3.02 -5.37 -16.04
N ARG A 59 -1.90 -4.76 -16.43
CA ARG A 59 -1.10 -5.20 -17.59
C ARG A 59 -0.60 -6.65 -17.47
N VAL A 60 -0.24 -7.08 -16.25
CA VAL A 60 0.20 -8.46 -15.99
C VAL A 60 -0.98 -9.41 -16.09
N LEU A 61 -2.11 -9.06 -15.47
CA LEU A 61 -3.33 -9.87 -15.51
C LEU A 61 -3.88 -10.02 -16.93
N GLN A 62 -3.87 -8.95 -17.72
CA GLN A 62 -4.24 -8.98 -19.13
C GLN A 62 -3.28 -9.83 -19.96
N PHE A 63 -1.98 -9.71 -19.73
CA PHE A 63 -0.97 -10.52 -20.42
C PHE A 63 -1.14 -12.02 -20.13
N LEU A 64 -1.41 -12.40 -18.87
CA LEU A 64 -1.70 -13.79 -18.50
C LEU A 64 -2.92 -14.33 -19.28
N GLN A 65 -3.96 -13.53 -19.43
CA GLN A 65 -5.15 -13.94 -20.18
C GLN A 65 -4.90 -14.03 -21.68
N SER A 66 -4.17 -13.06 -22.28
CA SER A 66 -3.97 -13.00 -23.73
C SER A 66 -2.93 -14.00 -24.25
N GLU A 67 -1.85 -14.24 -23.49
CA GLU A 67 -0.71 -15.03 -23.97
C GLU A 67 -0.67 -16.44 -23.38
N PHE A 68 -1.34 -16.68 -22.26
CA PHE A 68 -1.34 -17.97 -21.57
C PHE A 68 -2.74 -18.58 -21.43
N ASP A 69 -3.76 -17.98 -22.05
CA ASP A 69 -5.15 -18.45 -22.03
C ASP A 69 -5.69 -18.67 -20.61
N VAL A 70 -5.22 -17.86 -19.63
CA VAL A 70 -5.64 -17.93 -18.23
C VAL A 70 -7.07 -17.44 -18.11
N ASP A 71 -7.97 -18.30 -17.64
CA ASP A 71 -9.36 -17.92 -17.38
C ASP A 71 -9.53 -17.02 -16.14
N ASP A 72 -10.73 -16.50 -15.90
CA ASP A 72 -10.99 -15.62 -14.78
C ASP A 72 -10.76 -16.29 -13.41
N GLN A 73 -11.01 -17.57 -13.29
CA GLN A 73 -10.77 -18.32 -12.05
C GLN A 73 -9.26 -18.45 -11.76
N GLN A 74 -8.49 -18.78 -12.78
CA GLN A 74 -7.03 -18.87 -12.69
C GLN A 74 -6.40 -17.50 -12.40
N LYS A 75 -6.90 -16.42 -13.06
CA LYS A 75 -6.51 -15.04 -12.80
C LYS A 75 -6.77 -14.65 -11.34
N MET A 76 -7.96 -14.98 -10.81
CA MET A 76 -8.29 -14.73 -9.40
C MET A 76 -7.42 -15.53 -8.43
N LYS A 77 -7.06 -16.79 -8.80
CA LYS A 77 -6.12 -17.60 -8.03
C LYS A 77 -4.73 -16.95 -7.97
N TRP A 78 -4.22 -16.44 -9.09
CA TRP A 78 -2.98 -15.65 -9.16
C TRP A 78 -3.06 -14.43 -8.25
N TYR A 79 -4.08 -13.60 -8.45
CA TYR A 79 -4.26 -12.35 -7.72
C TYR A 79 -4.32 -12.59 -6.21
N THR A 80 -5.16 -13.51 -5.77
CA THR A 80 -5.34 -13.87 -4.36
C THR A 80 -4.05 -14.43 -3.75
N HIS A 81 -3.32 -15.27 -4.49
CA HIS A 81 -2.05 -15.82 -4.02
C HIS A 81 -1.06 -14.73 -3.65
N TRP A 82 -0.84 -13.77 -4.55
CA TRP A 82 0.14 -12.72 -4.34
C TRP A 82 -0.31 -11.69 -3.30
N VAL A 83 -1.60 -11.36 -3.24
CA VAL A 83 -2.14 -10.51 -2.15
C VAL A 83 -1.87 -11.15 -0.79
N LYS A 84 -2.18 -12.43 -0.63
CA LYS A 84 -1.93 -13.14 0.63
C LYS A 84 -0.45 -13.18 0.98
N LYS A 85 0.43 -13.49 0.03
CA LYS A 85 1.88 -13.49 0.24
C LYS A 85 2.41 -12.13 0.66
N GLY A 86 1.92 -11.06 0.05
CA GLY A 86 2.27 -9.69 0.45
C GLY A 86 1.80 -9.36 1.87
N PHE A 87 0.55 -9.65 2.20
CA PHE A 87 0.03 -9.42 3.55
C PHE A 87 0.71 -10.29 4.61
N GLU A 88 1.01 -11.56 4.32
CA GLU A 88 1.80 -12.43 5.22
C GLU A 88 3.17 -11.80 5.53
N ALA A 89 3.87 -11.29 4.52
CA ALA A 89 5.17 -10.65 4.69
C ALA A 89 5.07 -9.35 5.51
N VAL A 90 4.09 -8.50 5.22
CA VAL A 90 3.84 -7.24 5.95
C VAL A 90 3.47 -7.53 7.41
N GLU A 91 2.51 -8.43 7.64
CA GLU A 91 2.05 -8.81 8.98
C GLU A 91 3.19 -9.36 9.84
N ALA A 92 4.03 -10.25 9.27
CA ALA A 92 5.18 -10.82 9.96
C ALA A 92 6.18 -9.75 10.42
N LYS A 93 6.46 -8.74 9.58
CA LYS A 93 7.31 -7.61 9.96
C LYS A 93 6.68 -6.75 11.05
N LEU A 94 5.40 -6.39 10.90
CA LEU A 94 4.67 -5.60 11.88
C LEU A 94 4.61 -6.30 13.25
N GLN A 95 4.46 -7.62 13.28
CA GLN A 95 4.48 -8.40 14.53
C GLN A 95 5.87 -8.52 15.16
N HIS A 96 6.92 -8.55 14.34
CA HIS A 96 8.30 -8.66 14.81
C HIS A 96 8.84 -7.36 15.41
N TRP A 97 8.37 -6.20 14.94
CA TRP A 97 8.86 -4.92 15.41
C TRP A 97 8.21 -4.50 16.73
N PRO A 98 8.92 -3.72 17.59
CA PRO A 98 8.32 -3.14 18.78
C PRO A 98 7.13 -2.27 18.38
N GLN A 99 5.96 -2.60 18.92
CA GLN A 99 4.74 -1.84 18.71
C GLN A 99 4.73 -0.67 19.69
N LYS A 100 4.52 0.54 19.18
CA LYS A 100 4.42 1.76 19.98
C LYS A 100 3.04 2.41 19.89
N GLY A 101 2.28 2.12 18.83
CA GLY A 101 0.97 2.72 18.59
C GLY A 101 0.13 1.89 17.62
N ASP A 102 -0.93 2.50 17.11
CA ASP A 102 -1.90 1.85 16.23
C ASP A 102 -1.55 2.01 14.73
N TYR A 103 -0.50 2.77 14.41
CA TYR A 103 0.06 2.88 13.06
C TYR A 103 1.11 1.80 12.78
N ALA A 104 1.52 1.70 11.52
CA ALA A 104 2.49 0.70 11.08
C ALA A 104 3.86 0.89 11.75
N VAL A 105 4.28 2.15 11.92
CA VAL A 105 5.57 2.50 12.50
C VAL A 105 5.42 3.71 13.42
N GLY A 106 5.66 3.52 14.72
CA GLY A 106 5.57 4.60 15.70
C GLY A 106 4.14 5.02 16.04
N ASP A 107 3.99 6.27 16.46
CA ASP A 107 2.75 6.83 16.98
C ASP A 107 2.03 7.72 15.96
N ASP A 108 2.67 8.03 14.84
CA ASP A 108 2.14 8.90 13.79
C ASP A 108 2.01 8.13 12.46
N ILE A 109 1.14 8.64 11.58
CA ILE A 109 0.98 8.10 10.23
C ILE A 109 2.29 8.19 9.44
N THR A 110 2.59 7.15 8.68
CA THR A 110 3.72 7.10 7.76
C THR A 110 3.29 6.66 6.37
N ILE A 111 4.22 6.71 5.41
CA ILE A 111 3.96 6.15 4.07
C ILE A 111 3.60 4.65 4.11
N ALA A 112 4.06 3.90 5.14
CA ALA A 112 3.70 2.50 5.32
C ALA A 112 2.18 2.32 5.45
N ASP A 113 1.53 3.16 6.26
CA ASP A 113 0.10 3.13 6.49
C ASP A 113 -0.67 3.43 5.19
N ILE A 114 -0.20 4.41 4.42
CA ILE A 114 -0.79 4.78 3.13
C ILE A 114 -0.72 3.60 2.14
N PHE A 115 0.44 2.91 2.06
CA PHE A 115 0.58 1.74 1.20
C PHE A 115 -0.29 0.57 1.68
N ILE A 116 -0.38 0.33 3.00
CA ILE A 116 -1.24 -0.72 3.58
C ILE A 116 -2.71 -0.45 3.22
N VAL A 117 -3.23 0.74 3.48
CA VAL A 117 -4.67 1.03 3.22
C VAL A 117 -5.00 0.99 1.73
N ALA A 118 -4.08 1.43 0.86
CA ALA A 118 -4.26 1.32 -0.58
C ALA A 118 -4.31 -0.15 -1.05
N GLN A 119 -3.48 -1.01 -0.46
CA GLN A 119 -3.49 -2.44 -0.76
C GLN A 119 -4.73 -3.15 -0.20
N ILE A 120 -5.22 -2.75 0.97
CA ILE A 120 -6.47 -3.28 1.52
C ILE A 120 -7.64 -2.93 0.61
N TYR A 121 -7.74 -1.67 0.16
CA TYR A 121 -8.75 -1.27 -0.82
C TYR A 121 -8.73 -2.16 -2.07
N ASN A 122 -7.53 -2.48 -2.59
CA ASN A 122 -7.40 -3.40 -3.72
C ASN A 122 -7.88 -4.82 -3.39
N ALA A 123 -7.60 -5.33 -2.18
CA ALA A 123 -8.03 -6.65 -1.74
C ALA A 123 -9.56 -6.73 -1.60
N GLU A 124 -10.17 -5.70 -1.00
CA GLU A 124 -11.62 -5.59 -0.80
C GLU A 124 -12.39 -5.60 -2.13
N ARG A 125 -11.88 -4.92 -3.17
CA ARG A 125 -12.48 -4.94 -4.52
C ARG A 125 -12.59 -6.34 -5.13
N PHE A 126 -11.75 -7.27 -4.70
CA PHE A 126 -11.73 -8.66 -5.14
C PHE A 126 -12.24 -9.64 -4.06
N ASN A 127 -12.90 -9.13 -3.02
CA ASN A 127 -13.45 -9.91 -1.91
C ASN A 127 -12.39 -10.80 -1.22
N ILE A 128 -11.15 -10.33 -1.11
CA ILE A 128 -10.07 -11.03 -0.40
C ILE A 128 -10.09 -10.56 1.05
N PRO A 129 -10.35 -11.46 2.02
CA PRO A 129 -10.45 -11.07 3.43
C PRO A 129 -9.09 -10.64 3.99
N VAL A 130 -9.10 -9.61 4.84
CA VAL A 130 -7.91 -9.04 5.49
C VAL A 130 -7.94 -9.29 7.02
N CYS A 131 -9.10 -9.65 7.57
CA CYS A 131 -9.32 -9.79 9.01
C CYS A 131 -8.46 -10.84 9.71
N GLU A 132 -7.80 -11.74 8.98
CA GLU A 132 -6.83 -12.70 9.51
C GLU A 132 -5.50 -12.06 9.91
N TYR A 133 -5.15 -10.90 9.33
CA TYR A 133 -3.92 -10.14 9.57
C TYR A 133 -4.17 -9.08 10.65
N LYS A 134 -3.94 -9.45 11.91
CA LYS A 134 -4.41 -8.67 13.07
C LYS A 134 -3.80 -7.27 13.15
N ARG A 135 -2.49 -7.14 12.88
CA ARG A 135 -1.82 -5.83 12.91
C ARG A 135 -2.25 -4.94 11.75
N ILE A 136 -2.32 -5.52 10.55
CA ILE A 136 -2.83 -4.83 9.36
C ILE A 136 -4.27 -4.35 9.60
N GLN A 137 -5.12 -5.19 10.20
CA GLN A 137 -6.49 -4.81 10.51
C GLN A 137 -6.57 -3.64 11.51
N THR A 138 -5.76 -3.67 12.58
CA THR A 138 -5.69 -2.54 13.54
C THR A 138 -5.31 -1.24 12.85
N ILE A 139 -4.26 -1.26 12.02
CA ILE A 139 -3.80 -0.09 11.24
C ILE A 139 -4.93 0.42 10.34
N TYR A 140 -5.61 -0.48 9.64
CA TYR A 140 -6.73 -0.12 8.76
C TYR A 140 -7.87 0.54 9.51
N ASP A 141 -8.26 -0.03 10.66
CA ASP A 141 -9.34 0.52 11.49
C ASP A 141 -8.98 1.92 12.02
N THR A 142 -7.73 2.11 12.46
CA THR A 142 -7.22 3.44 12.87
C THR A 142 -7.24 4.45 11.72
N CYS A 143 -6.77 4.05 10.54
CA CYS A 143 -6.73 4.93 9.37
C CYS A 143 -8.13 5.33 8.87
N LYS A 144 -9.11 4.41 8.90
CA LYS A 144 -10.49 4.70 8.46
C LYS A 144 -11.16 5.82 9.23
N GLU A 145 -10.82 6.00 10.49
CA GLU A 145 -11.36 7.06 11.33
C GLU A 145 -10.79 8.45 11.03
N GLN A 146 -9.69 8.50 10.25
CA GLN A 146 -9.01 9.74 9.95
C GLN A 146 -9.68 10.54 8.82
N ALA A 147 -9.75 11.86 8.98
CA ALA A 147 -10.36 12.74 7.99
C ALA A 147 -9.67 12.69 6.62
N TRP A 148 -8.34 12.50 6.58
CA TRP A 148 -7.59 12.37 5.34
C TRP A 148 -7.98 11.11 4.56
N TYR A 149 -8.21 9.98 5.25
CA TYR A 149 -8.64 8.73 4.64
C TYR A 149 -10.04 8.91 4.02
N GLN A 150 -10.98 9.46 4.79
CA GLN A 150 -12.36 9.68 4.32
C GLN A 150 -12.42 10.59 3.09
N LYS A 151 -11.56 11.62 3.03
CA LYS A 151 -11.45 12.51 1.87
C LYS A 151 -10.81 11.84 0.64
N ALA A 152 -9.83 10.96 0.86
CA ALA A 152 -9.09 10.29 -0.20
C ALA A 152 -9.75 9.00 -0.68
N TYR A 153 -10.71 8.46 0.08
CA TYR A 153 -11.38 7.21 -0.27
C TYR A 153 -12.09 7.34 -1.62
N PRO A 154 -11.84 6.41 -2.56
CA PRO A 154 -12.44 6.48 -3.88
C PRO A 154 -13.97 6.51 -3.80
N GLN A 155 -14.56 7.56 -4.35
CA GLN A 155 -16.01 7.61 -4.54
C GLN A 155 -16.37 6.68 -5.70
N GLU A 156 -17.46 5.92 -5.58
CA GLU A 156 -17.99 5.20 -6.72
C GLU A 156 -18.29 6.20 -7.85
N PRO A 157 -17.92 5.89 -9.09
CA PRO A 157 -18.31 6.76 -10.20
C PRO A 157 -19.84 6.83 -10.26
N SER A 158 -20.34 8.05 -10.09
CA SER A 158 -21.77 8.40 -10.21
C SER A 158 -22.30 8.14 -11.62
#